data_09c81684f3cc918f0836a2a576f4ebb7
#
_entry.id   09c81684f3cc918f0836a2a576f4ebb7
#
_cell.length_a   1.000
_cell.length_b   1.000
_cell.length_c   1.000
_cell.angle_alpha   90.00
_cell.angle_beta   90.00
_cell.angle_gamma   90.00
#
_symmetry.space_group_name_H-M   'P 1'
#
loop_
_entity.id
_entity.type
_entity.pdbx_description
1 polymer ?
#
loop_
_entity_poly.entity_id
_entity_poly.type
_entity_poly.pdbx_seq_one_letter_code
_entity_poly.pdbx_strand_id
1 'polypeptide(L)'
;MDPKQSRALLPLLFTGVLMGALDLAIVGPALPAIQADFGITTRQLSVLFNAYVLCQMIGTPLLAKFSDRTGPRLAYIVSIGLFAAGSLMLVIARGPELLYYGRAVQGFGAGGIFPIAAAVIGNTLPPQERGPALGILGTVFGLAFFIGPVMGGLLLPYGWRWLFLVNLPIAAVLIAGAIRLLPARSEAPSAS
;
A
#
# COMPACT_ATOMS: atom_id res chain seq x y z
N MET A 1 -10.34 -21.64 10.08
CA MET A 1 -9.19 -21.56 9.14
C MET A 1 -8.08 -22.52 9.59
N ASP A 2 -7.42 -23.21 8.67
CA ASP A 2 -6.28 -24.10 8.98
C ASP A 2 -5.14 -23.27 9.61
N PRO A 3 -4.49 -23.72 10.70
CA PRO A 3 -3.34 -23.02 11.32
C PRO A 3 -2.21 -22.69 10.34
N LYS A 4 -2.03 -23.49 9.28
CA LYS A 4 -1.06 -23.23 8.21
C LYS A 4 -1.47 -22.02 7.34
N GLN A 5 -2.76 -21.84 7.07
CA GLN A 5 -3.27 -20.69 6.31
C GLN A 5 -3.12 -19.38 7.12
N SER A 6 -3.41 -19.41 8.42
CA SER A 6 -3.23 -18.24 9.29
C SER A 6 -1.76 -17.78 9.35
N ARG A 7 -0.81 -18.72 9.38
CA ARG A 7 0.62 -18.41 9.39
C ARG A 7 1.12 -17.80 8.07
N ALA A 8 0.53 -18.17 6.92
CA ALA A 8 0.89 -17.61 5.63
C ALA A 8 0.20 -16.25 5.37
N LEU A 9 -0.93 -16.00 6.02
CA LEU A 9 -1.71 -14.77 5.86
C LEU A 9 -0.99 -13.54 6.46
N LEU A 10 -0.39 -13.69 7.64
CA LEU A 10 0.28 -12.59 8.34
C LEU A 10 1.43 -11.97 7.52
N PRO A 11 2.39 -12.75 6.99
CA PRO A 11 3.43 -12.21 6.12
C PRO A 11 2.88 -11.48 4.90
N LEU A 12 1.80 -11.99 4.28
CA LEU A 12 1.15 -11.33 3.15
C LEU A 12 0.65 -9.93 3.53
N LEU A 13 -0.08 -9.83 4.64
CA LEU A 13 -0.64 -8.57 5.12
C LEU A 13 0.45 -7.58 5.56
N PHE A 14 1.48 -8.07 6.26
CA PHE A 14 2.62 -7.25 6.70
C PHE A 14 3.42 -6.73 5.51
N THR A 15 3.65 -7.55 4.48
CA THR A 15 4.34 -7.11 3.25
C THR A 15 3.54 -6.05 2.51
N GLY A 16 2.21 -6.17 2.45
CA GLY A 16 1.37 -5.15 1.83
C GLY A 16 1.42 -3.81 2.56
N VAL A 17 1.34 -3.85 3.90
CA VAL A 17 1.48 -2.63 4.73
C VAL A 17 2.88 -2.04 4.60
N LEU A 18 3.92 -2.88 4.61
CA LEU A 18 5.30 -2.43 4.41
C LEU A 18 5.47 -1.75 3.05
N MET A 19 4.94 -2.33 1.97
CA MET A 19 4.99 -1.74 0.62
C MET A 19 4.37 -0.34 0.60
N GLY A 20 3.15 -0.17 1.13
CA GLY A 20 2.48 1.13 1.17
C GLY A 20 3.21 2.17 2.04
N ALA A 21 3.74 1.74 3.19
CA ALA A 21 4.50 2.60 4.10
C ALA A 21 5.88 2.98 3.54
N LEU A 22 6.56 2.04 2.87
CA LEU A 22 7.83 2.29 2.18
C LEU A 22 7.67 3.31 1.07
N ASP A 23 6.60 3.22 0.27
CA ASP A 23 6.32 4.19 -0.79
C ASP A 23 6.24 5.62 -0.24
N LEU A 24 5.56 5.81 0.90
CA LEU A 24 5.48 7.11 1.55
C LEU A 24 6.85 7.60 2.04
N ALA A 25 7.67 6.71 2.59
CA ALA A 25 9.00 7.03 3.12
C ALA A 25 10.04 7.30 2.04
N ILE A 26 9.95 6.63 0.89
CA ILE A 26 10.89 6.73 -0.23
C ILE A 26 10.69 8.04 -1.02
N VAL A 27 9.49 8.59 -1.06
CA VAL A 27 9.17 9.77 -1.88
C VAL A 27 10.02 10.98 -1.50
N GLY A 28 10.27 11.21 -0.20
CA GLY A 28 11.11 12.33 0.24
C GLY A 28 12.46 12.41 -0.49
N PRO A 29 13.29 11.36 -0.44
CA PRO A 29 14.53 11.26 -1.21
C PRO A 29 14.37 11.38 -2.74
N ALA A 30 13.22 10.98 -3.31
CA ALA A 30 12.97 11.04 -4.75
C ALA A 30 12.64 12.44 -5.26
N LEU A 31 12.09 13.33 -4.40
CA LEU A 31 11.61 14.64 -4.83
C LEU A 31 12.63 15.50 -5.57
N PRO A 32 13.92 15.64 -5.12
CA PRO A 32 14.90 16.43 -5.85
C PRO A 32 15.19 15.87 -7.25
N ALA A 33 15.23 14.55 -7.39
CA ALA A 33 15.48 13.91 -8.69
C ALA A 33 14.32 14.10 -9.66
N ILE A 34 13.08 14.00 -9.18
CA ILE A 34 11.86 14.28 -9.95
C ILE A 34 11.81 15.74 -10.35
N GLN A 35 12.20 16.66 -9.46
CA GLN A 35 12.25 18.08 -9.74
C GLN A 35 13.23 18.40 -10.87
N ALA A 36 14.41 17.81 -10.83
CA ALA A 36 15.43 18.00 -11.87
C ALA A 36 14.98 17.43 -13.23
N ASP A 37 14.33 16.26 -13.23
CA ASP A 37 13.93 15.56 -14.46
C ASP A 37 12.80 16.30 -15.21
N PHE A 38 11.86 16.93 -14.49
CA PHE A 38 10.69 17.60 -15.08
C PHE A 38 10.74 19.14 -15.02
N GLY A 39 11.76 19.73 -14.40
CA GLY A 39 11.85 21.18 -14.24
C GLY A 39 10.72 21.81 -13.42
N ILE A 40 10.09 21.02 -12.52
CA ILE A 40 8.94 21.48 -11.72
C ILE A 40 9.39 22.25 -10.48
N THR A 41 8.54 23.17 -10.03
CA THR A 41 8.79 24.00 -8.86
C THR A 41 8.57 23.23 -7.54
N THR A 42 9.13 23.71 -6.44
CA THR A 42 8.89 23.16 -5.10
C THR A 42 7.39 23.12 -4.74
N ARG A 43 6.60 24.11 -5.19
CA ARG A 43 5.14 24.13 -5.01
C ARG A 43 4.48 22.95 -5.71
N GLN A 44 4.90 22.63 -6.92
CA GLN A 44 4.40 21.48 -7.70
C GLN A 44 4.79 20.14 -7.07
N LEU A 45 5.97 20.04 -6.46
CA LEU A 45 6.34 18.87 -5.65
C LEU A 45 5.43 18.67 -4.44
N SER A 46 5.07 19.76 -3.77
CA SER A 46 4.11 19.69 -2.64
C SER A 46 2.75 19.18 -3.10
N VAL A 47 2.29 19.56 -4.29
CA VAL A 47 1.06 19.02 -4.88
C VAL A 47 1.18 17.52 -5.12
N LEU A 48 2.33 17.05 -5.61
CA LEU A 48 2.59 15.61 -5.83
C LEU A 48 2.44 14.80 -4.55
N PHE A 49 3.03 15.29 -3.46
CA PHE A 49 2.95 14.63 -2.15
C PHE A 49 1.52 14.69 -1.58
N ASN A 50 0.90 15.87 -1.62
CA ASN A 50 -0.43 16.09 -1.08
C ASN A 50 -1.50 15.30 -1.85
N ALA A 51 -1.38 15.15 -3.17
CA ALA A 51 -2.28 14.33 -3.98
C ALA A 51 -2.37 12.89 -3.46
N TYR A 52 -1.22 12.29 -3.12
CA TYR A 52 -1.20 10.97 -2.51
C TYR A 52 -1.90 10.95 -1.16
N VAL A 53 -1.51 11.83 -0.24
CA VAL A 53 -2.04 11.83 1.14
C VAL A 53 -3.55 12.11 1.16
N LEU A 54 -4.02 13.09 0.40
CA LEU A 54 -5.45 13.42 0.33
C LEU A 54 -6.26 12.26 -0.26
N CYS A 55 -5.78 11.65 -1.35
CA CYS A 55 -6.47 10.51 -1.94
C CYS A 55 -6.40 9.27 -1.02
N GLN A 56 -5.33 9.07 -0.24
CA GLN A 56 -5.25 8.03 0.77
C GLN A 56 -6.29 8.25 1.89
N MET A 57 -6.43 9.49 2.37
CA MET A 57 -7.44 9.82 3.39
C MET A 57 -8.86 9.53 2.90
N ILE A 58 -9.15 9.84 1.63
CA ILE A 58 -10.45 9.54 1.00
C ILE A 58 -10.61 8.04 0.76
N GLY A 59 -9.57 7.38 0.26
CA GLY A 59 -9.56 5.94 -0.02
C GLY A 59 -9.78 5.09 1.21
N THR A 60 -9.26 5.50 2.37
CA THR A 60 -9.34 4.74 3.61
C THR A 60 -10.78 4.36 4.00
N PRO A 61 -11.72 5.29 4.21
CA PRO A 61 -13.09 4.92 4.56
C PRO A 61 -13.85 4.27 3.39
N LEU A 62 -13.55 4.66 2.15
CA LEU A 62 -14.27 4.11 1.00
C LEU A 62 -13.89 2.65 0.74
N LEU A 63 -12.60 2.31 0.78
CA LEU A 63 -12.12 0.95 0.58
C LEU A 63 -12.42 0.06 1.78
N ALA A 64 -12.43 0.60 3.02
CA ALA A 64 -12.92 -0.12 4.19
C ALA A 64 -14.40 -0.51 4.02
N LYS A 65 -15.26 0.46 3.66
CA LYS A 65 -16.69 0.20 3.39
C LYS A 65 -16.91 -0.74 2.21
N PHE A 66 -16.07 -0.65 1.18
CA PHE A 66 -16.08 -1.58 0.06
C PHE A 66 -15.74 -2.99 0.53
N SER A 67 -14.74 -3.14 1.42
CA SER A 67 -14.38 -4.42 2.02
C SER A 67 -15.52 -5.05 2.82
N ASP A 68 -16.27 -4.23 3.59
CA ASP A 68 -17.43 -4.73 4.36
C ASP A 68 -18.52 -5.31 3.45
N ARG A 69 -18.69 -4.75 2.25
CA ARG A 69 -19.73 -5.18 1.30
C ARG A 69 -19.32 -6.34 0.42
N THR A 70 -18.10 -6.35 -0.07
CA THR A 70 -17.61 -7.29 -1.09
C THR A 70 -16.72 -8.38 -0.55
N GLY A 71 -16.28 -8.23 0.70
CA GLY A 71 -15.32 -9.10 1.35
C GLY A 71 -13.86 -8.63 1.20
N PRO A 72 -13.01 -9.06 2.15
CA PRO A 72 -11.64 -8.55 2.27
C PRO A 72 -10.75 -8.94 1.08
N ARG A 73 -10.98 -10.09 0.45
CA ARG A 73 -10.18 -10.55 -0.71
C ARG A 73 -10.27 -9.56 -1.86
N LEU A 74 -11.49 -9.26 -2.32
CA LEU A 74 -11.69 -8.38 -3.46
C LEU A 74 -11.22 -6.96 -3.15
N ALA A 75 -11.56 -6.46 -1.96
CA ALA A 75 -11.15 -5.12 -1.54
C ALA A 75 -9.63 -4.97 -1.45
N TYR A 76 -8.92 -5.98 -0.95
CA TYR A 76 -7.46 -5.97 -0.87
C TYR A 76 -6.83 -6.01 -2.26
N ILE A 77 -7.34 -6.87 -3.17
CA ILE A 77 -6.86 -6.96 -4.56
C ILE A 77 -7.08 -5.62 -5.28
N VAL A 78 -8.24 -4.99 -5.12
CA VAL A 78 -8.52 -3.67 -5.71
C VAL A 78 -7.57 -2.61 -5.14
N SER A 79 -7.34 -2.60 -3.83
CA SER A 79 -6.42 -1.65 -3.17
C SER A 79 -5.00 -1.79 -3.70
N ILE A 80 -4.46 -3.01 -3.74
CA ILE A 80 -3.11 -3.28 -4.27
C ILE A 80 -3.05 -3.01 -5.78
N GLY A 81 -4.09 -3.34 -6.53
CA GLY A 81 -4.18 -3.09 -7.97
C GLY A 81 -4.16 -1.60 -8.31
N LEU A 82 -4.92 -0.78 -7.58
CA LEU A 82 -4.90 0.68 -7.73
C LEU A 82 -3.54 1.25 -7.34
N PHE A 83 -2.95 0.77 -6.24
CA PHE A 83 -1.61 1.18 -5.84
C PHE A 83 -0.57 0.86 -6.93
N ALA A 84 -0.61 -0.35 -7.49
CA ALA A 84 0.28 -0.76 -8.58
C ALA A 84 0.03 0.03 -9.87
N ALA A 85 -1.22 0.28 -10.23
CA ALA A 85 -1.57 1.10 -11.40
C ALA A 85 -1.02 2.53 -11.25
N GLY A 86 -1.16 3.16 -10.09
CA GLY A 86 -0.56 4.45 -9.79
C GLY A 86 0.97 4.41 -9.88
N SER A 87 1.61 3.37 -9.31
CA SER A 87 3.06 3.16 -9.43
C SER A 87 3.51 3.03 -10.88
N LEU A 88 2.76 2.29 -11.71
CA LEU A 88 3.05 2.16 -13.14
C LEU A 88 2.93 3.51 -13.86
N MET A 89 1.90 4.31 -13.54
CA MET A 89 1.75 5.67 -14.11
C MET A 89 2.97 6.53 -13.82
N LEU A 90 3.53 6.44 -12.60
CA LEU A 90 4.76 7.17 -12.22
C LEU A 90 5.97 6.70 -13.02
N VAL A 91 6.13 5.38 -13.20
CA VAL A 91 7.25 4.80 -13.96
C VAL A 91 7.25 5.25 -15.42
N ILE A 92 6.06 5.29 -16.06
CA ILE A 92 5.93 5.66 -17.48
C ILE A 92 5.72 7.17 -17.70
N ALA A 93 5.71 7.98 -16.64
CA ALA A 93 5.45 9.41 -16.73
C ALA A 93 6.48 10.11 -17.62
N ARG A 94 5.98 10.90 -18.57
CA ARG A 94 6.76 11.78 -19.46
C ARG A 94 6.50 13.26 -19.20
N GLY A 95 5.62 13.59 -18.25
CA GLY A 95 5.27 14.94 -17.84
C GLY A 95 4.68 14.94 -16.43
N PRO A 96 4.62 16.12 -15.79
CA PRO A 96 4.19 16.28 -14.40
C PRO A 96 2.72 15.89 -14.18
N GLU A 97 1.86 16.02 -15.19
CA GLU A 97 0.42 15.70 -15.06
C GLU A 97 0.23 14.21 -14.70
N LEU A 98 0.94 13.31 -15.40
CA LEU A 98 0.83 11.88 -15.13
C LEU A 98 1.39 11.51 -13.76
N LEU A 99 2.34 12.29 -13.23
CA LEU A 99 2.83 12.12 -11.86
C LEU A 99 1.70 12.43 -10.84
N TYR A 100 0.97 13.51 -11.03
CA TYR A 100 -0.12 13.89 -10.10
C TYR A 100 -1.24 12.86 -10.11
N TYR A 101 -1.68 12.43 -11.30
CA TYR A 101 -2.69 11.37 -11.41
C TYR A 101 -2.19 10.04 -10.84
N GLY A 102 -0.95 9.67 -11.14
CA GLY A 102 -0.34 8.46 -10.61
C GLY A 102 -0.30 8.47 -9.08
N ARG A 103 0.11 9.59 -8.47
CA ARG A 103 0.11 9.73 -7.00
C ARG A 103 -1.29 9.69 -6.39
N ALA A 104 -2.27 10.31 -7.05
CA ALA A 104 -3.66 10.28 -6.60
C ALA A 104 -4.23 8.85 -6.61
N VAL A 105 -4.06 8.12 -7.71
CA VAL A 105 -4.52 6.72 -7.85
C VAL A 105 -3.79 5.80 -6.88
N GLN A 106 -2.46 5.96 -6.77
CA GLN A 106 -1.62 5.19 -5.86
C GLN A 106 -2.03 5.43 -4.39
N GLY A 107 -2.19 6.69 -4.00
CA GLY A 107 -2.64 7.06 -2.65
C GLY A 107 -4.02 6.50 -2.33
N PHE A 108 -4.97 6.60 -3.25
CA PHE A 108 -6.31 6.05 -3.05
C PHE A 108 -6.25 4.54 -2.77
N GLY A 109 -5.47 3.79 -3.58
CA GLY A 109 -5.25 2.36 -3.34
C GLY A 109 -4.58 2.06 -1.99
N ALA A 110 -3.55 2.84 -1.63
CA ALA A 110 -2.84 2.71 -0.35
C ALA A 110 -3.78 2.85 0.86
N GLY A 111 -4.82 3.69 0.73
CA GLY A 111 -5.82 3.92 1.78
C GLY A 111 -6.53 2.65 2.26
N GLY A 112 -6.71 1.65 1.40
CA GLY A 112 -7.35 0.40 1.76
C GLY A 112 -6.42 -0.65 2.39
N ILE A 113 -5.12 -0.59 2.14
CA ILE A 113 -4.19 -1.67 2.50
C ILE A 113 -4.16 -1.92 4.01
N PHE A 114 -3.91 -0.88 4.81
CA PHE A 114 -3.80 -1.01 6.27
C PHE A 114 -5.13 -1.39 6.93
N PRO A 115 -6.27 -0.70 6.70
CA PRO A 115 -7.52 -1.01 7.39
C PRO A 115 -8.05 -2.39 7.02
N ILE A 116 -7.89 -2.83 5.76
CA ILE A 116 -8.30 -4.17 5.36
C ILE A 116 -7.42 -5.23 6.03
N ALA A 117 -6.10 -5.02 6.09
CA ALA A 117 -5.19 -5.91 6.80
C ALA A 117 -5.54 -6.03 8.29
N ALA A 118 -5.79 -4.90 8.95
CA ALA A 118 -6.19 -4.88 10.36
C ALA A 118 -7.54 -5.58 10.60
N ALA A 119 -8.53 -5.37 9.73
CA ALA A 119 -9.82 -6.04 9.79
C ALA A 119 -9.69 -7.56 9.60
N VAL A 120 -8.87 -8.00 8.65
CA VAL A 120 -8.62 -9.44 8.42
C VAL A 120 -7.96 -10.06 9.64
N ILE A 121 -6.95 -9.43 10.24
CA ILE A 121 -6.31 -9.89 11.49
C ILE A 121 -7.35 -10.00 12.60
N GLY A 122 -8.16 -8.94 12.81
CA GLY A 122 -9.18 -8.90 13.84
C GLY A 122 -10.28 -9.96 13.69
N ASN A 123 -10.62 -10.32 12.46
CA ASN A 123 -11.70 -11.29 12.19
C ASN A 123 -11.19 -12.75 12.09
N THR A 124 -9.90 -12.96 11.81
CA THR A 124 -9.36 -14.28 11.50
C THR A 124 -8.59 -14.90 12.66
N LEU A 125 -7.89 -14.09 13.45
CA LEU A 125 -7.05 -14.59 14.54
C LEU A 125 -7.85 -14.79 15.84
N PRO A 126 -7.45 -15.75 16.71
CA PRO A 126 -7.95 -15.87 18.07
C PRO A 126 -7.73 -14.57 18.86
N PRO A 127 -8.60 -14.22 19.83
CA PRO A 127 -8.50 -12.98 20.60
C PRO A 127 -7.12 -12.71 21.22
N GLN A 128 -6.43 -13.76 21.67
CA GLN A 128 -5.12 -13.68 22.31
C GLN A 128 -3.99 -13.27 21.33
N GLU A 129 -4.16 -13.59 20.05
CA GLU A 129 -3.15 -13.31 19.00
C GLU A 129 -3.39 -11.99 18.25
N ARG A 130 -4.59 -11.40 18.37
CA ARG A 130 -4.98 -10.16 17.65
C ARG A 130 -4.12 -8.97 18.05
N GLY A 131 -3.97 -8.75 19.37
CA GLY A 131 -3.19 -7.62 19.89
C GLY A 131 -1.74 -7.64 19.42
N PRO A 132 -1.00 -8.74 19.62
CA PRO A 132 0.36 -8.87 19.11
C PRO A 132 0.47 -8.69 17.59
N ALA A 133 -0.42 -9.27 16.79
CA ALA A 133 -0.40 -9.14 15.34
C ALA A 133 -0.66 -7.69 14.86
N LEU A 134 -1.62 -6.99 15.47
CA LEU A 134 -1.86 -5.56 15.20
C LEU A 134 -0.69 -4.68 15.66
N GLY A 135 -0.03 -5.02 16.77
CA GLY A 135 1.19 -4.37 17.22
C GLY A 135 2.33 -4.49 16.21
N ILE A 136 2.54 -5.69 15.65
CA ILE A 136 3.52 -5.93 14.59
C ILE A 136 3.15 -5.12 13.33
N LEU A 137 1.87 -5.04 12.97
CA LEU A 137 1.41 -4.24 11.82
C LEU A 137 1.81 -2.77 11.96
N GLY A 138 1.65 -2.20 13.17
CA GLY A 138 2.11 -0.84 13.49
C GLY A 138 3.64 -0.70 13.45
N THR A 139 4.36 -1.71 13.96
CA THR A 139 5.84 -1.74 13.94
C THR A 139 6.37 -1.79 12.50
N VAL A 140 5.75 -2.58 11.62
CA VAL A 140 6.09 -2.66 10.19
C VAL A 140 5.95 -1.29 9.53
N PHE A 141 4.91 -0.54 9.87
CA PHE A 141 4.74 0.83 9.38
C PHE A 141 5.88 1.76 9.83
N GLY A 142 6.26 1.70 11.12
CA GLY A 142 7.40 2.45 11.65
C GLY A 142 8.74 2.04 11.00
N LEU A 143 8.96 0.75 10.79
CA LEU A 143 10.17 0.22 10.17
C LEU A 143 10.37 0.73 8.74
N ALA A 144 9.29 0.97 8.01
CA ALA A 144 9.35 1.52 6.66
C ALA A 144 10.06 2.89 6.61
N PHE A 145 9.94 3.71 7.63
CA PHE A 145 10.61 5.01 7.70
C PHE A 145 12.13 4.91 7.92
N PHE A 146 12.62 3.79 8.45
CA PHE A 146 14.06 3.51 8.51
C PHE A 146 14.56 2.91 7.19
N ILE A 147 13.81 1.98 6.62
CA ILE A 147 14.17 1.30 5.37
C ILE A 147 14.04 2.24 4.18
N GLY A 148 13.05 3.13 4.17
CA GLY A 148 12.75 4.03 3.06
C GLY A 148 13.95 4.87 2.59
N PRO A 149 14.62 5.65 3.46
CA PRO A 149 15.80 6.41 3.08
C PRO A 149 16.96 5.53 2.57
N VAL A 150 17.14 4.34 3.14
CA VAL A 150 18.18 3.39 2.69
C VAL A 150 17.86 2.89 1.28
N MET A 151 16.62 2.47 1.05
CA MET A 151 16.15 2.05 -0.29
C MET A 151 16.22 3.21 -1.28
N GLY A 152 15.87 4.42 -0.86
CA GLY A 152 16.03 5.64 -1.64
C GLY A 152 17.49 5.83 -2.08
N GLY A 153 18.43 5.77 -1.13
CA GLY A 153 19.85 5.90 -1.42
C GLY A 153 20.41 4.83 -2.36
N LEU A 154 19.93 3.59 -2.25
CA LEU A 154 20.37 2.47 -3.09
C LEU A 154 19.79 2.53 -4.51
N LEU A 155 18.55 2.98 -4.68
CA LEU A 155 17.85 2.93 -5.98
C LEU A 155 17.94 4.23 -6.76
N LEU A 156 18.10 5.39 -6.11
CA LEU A 156 18.23 6.69 -6.78
C LEU A 156 19.36 6.77 -7.82
N PRO A 157 20.55 6.16 -7.64
CA PRO A 157 21.59 6.15 -8.66
C PRO A 157 21.16 5.52 -9.98
N TYR A 158 20.17 4.63 -9.96
CA TYR A 158 19.60 4.00 -11.16
C TYR A 158 18.43 4.81 -11.75
N GLY A 159 18.00 5.88 -11.06
CA GLY A 159 16.90 6.75 -11.42
C GLY A 159 15.70 6.61 -10.48
N TRP A 160 15.02 7.73 -10.23
CA TRP A 160 13.87 7.79 -9.31
C TRP A 160 12.72 6.86 -9.71
N ARG A 161 12.59 6.50 -10.99
CA ARG A 161 11.54 5.57 -11.47
C ARG A 161 11.66 4.18 -10.87
N TRP A 162 12.86 3.73 -10.50
CA TRP A 162 13.08 2.44 -9.85
C TRP A 162 12.43 2.34 -8.48
N LEU A 163 12.27 3.47 -7.78
CA LEU A 163 11.59 3.53 -6.49
C LEU A 163 10.11 3.12 -6.58
N PHE A 164 9.48 3.38 -7.72
CA PHE A 164 8.09 3.00 -7.98
C PHE A 164 7.98 1.67 -8.72
N LEU A 165 8.97 1.34 -9.54
CA LEU A 165 9.02 0.09 -10.30
C LEU A 165 9.06 -1.14 -9.38
N VAL A 166 9.77 -1.04 -8.24
CA VAL A 166 9.88 -2.13 -7.25
C VAL A 166 8.52 -2.52 -6.67
N ASN A 167 7.54 -1.63 -6.65
CA ASN A 167 6.19 -1.91 -6.18
C ASN A 167 5.44 -2.90 -7.09
N LEU A 168 5.72 -2.94 -8.38
CA LEU A 168 4.97 -3.76 -9.34
C LEU A 168 5.13 -5.27 -9.11
N PRO A 169 6.36 -5.83 -8.99
CA PRO A 169 6.53 -7.24 -8.68
C PRO A 169 6.00 -7.60 -7.29
N ILE A 170 6.16 -6.73 -6.30
CA ILE A 170 5.61 -6.94 -4.96
C ILE A 170 4.08 -7.00 -5.01
N ALA A 171 3.44 -6.06 -5.70
CA ALA A 171 1.99 -6.04 -5.88
C ALA A 171 1.48 -7.30 -6.58
N ALA A 172 2.17 -7.79 -7.61
CA ALA A 172 1.81 -9.03 -8.30
C ALA A 172 1.82 -10.24 -7.34
N VAL A 173 2.85 -10.36 -6.50
CA VAL A 173 2.95 -11.42 -5.47
C VAL A 173 1.84 -11.27 -4.44
N LEU A 174 1.56 -10.05 -3.99
CA LEU A 174 0.50 -9.77 -3.02
C LEU A 174 -0.89 -10.10 -3.58
N ILE A 175 -1.18 -9.77 -4.83
CA ILE A 175 -2.45 -10.12 -5.49
C ILE A 175 -2.59 -11.63 -5.62
N ALA A 176 -1.55 -12.33 -6.08
CA ALA A 176 -1.56 -13.79 -6.18
C ALA A 176 -1.76 -14.46 -4.81
N GLY A 177 -1.10 -13.94 -3.78
CA GLY A 177 -1.26 -14.40 -2.39
C GLY A 177 -2.67 -14.11 -1.86
N ALA A 178 -3.22 -12.92 -2.13
CA ALA A 178 -4.56 -12.54 -1.69
C ALA A 178 -5.65 -13.46 -2.29
N ILE A 179 -5.53 -13.81 -3.56
CA ILE A 179 -6.45 -14.74 -4.25
C ILE A 179 -6.48 -16.09 -3.53
N ARG A 180 -5.32 -16.57 -3.03
CA ARG A 180 -5.17 -17.90 -2.43
C ARG A 180 -5.49 -17.93 -0.94
N LEU A 181 -5.13 -16.87 -0.20
CA LEU A 181 -5.10 -16.89 1.26
C LEU A 181 -6.25 -16.10 1.91
N LEU A 182 -6.72 -15.02 1.28
CA LEU A 182 -7.78 -14.19 1.87
C LEU A 182 -9.16 -14.84 1.69
N PRO A 183 -10.05 -14.76 2.72
CA PRO A 183 -11.41 -15.23 2.61
C PRO A 183 -12.19 -14.38 1.60
N ALA A 184 -13.00 -15.06 0.76
CA ALA A 184 -13.77 -14.39 -0.29
C ALA A 184 -14.88 -13.49 0.28
N ARG A 185 -15.43 -13.85 1.42
CA ARG A 185 -16.51 -13.11 2.13
C ARG A 185 -16.20 -13.05 3.61
N SER A 186 -16.47 -11.93 4.24
CA SER A 186 -16.53 -11.87 5.71
C SER A 186 -17.77 -12.68 6.13
N GLU A 187 -17.58 -13.78 6.83
CA GLU A 187 -18.67 -14.38 7.59
C GLU A 187 -18.99 -13.40 8.71
N ALA A 188 -20.02 -12.58 8.52
CA ALA A 188 -20.59 -11.83 9.62
C ALA A 188 -20.99 -12.84 10.71
N PRO A 189 -20.64 -12.60 12.00
CA PRO A 189 -21.16 -13.41 13.08
C PRO A 189 -22.68 -13.38 12.95
N SER A 190 -23.29 -14.55 12.76
CA SER A 190 -24.74 -14.70 12.85
C SER A 190 -25.15 -14.16 14.23
N ALA A 191 -25.86 -13.03 14.24
CA ALA A 191 -26.48 -12.52 15.45
C ALA A 191 -27.50 -13.59 15.90
N SER A 192 -27.12 -14.38 16.89
CA SER A 192 -28.00 -15.23 17.69
C SER A 192 -28.29 -14.53 18.97
#